data_44066061b5d8ffe6d42c8f1ea961830b
#
_entry.id   44066061b5d8ffe6d42c8f1ea961830b
#
_cell.length_a   1.000
_cell.length_b   1.000
_cell.length_c   1.000
_cell.angle_alpha   90.00
_cell.angle_beta   90.00
_cell.angle_gamma   90.00
#
_symmetry.space_group_name_H-M   'P 1'
#
loop_
_entity.id
_entity.type
_entity.pdbx_description
1 polymer ?
#
loop_
_entity_poly.entity_id
_entity_poly.type
_entity_poly.pdbx_seq_one_letter_code
_entity_poly.pdbx_strand_id
1 'polypeptide(L)'
;MTAARRLAHVSDLHLGRSAENDERAARISRALVDTRVDHVVVTGDLTHRGRRRELDRFHHAFAPLRDAGRLTIIPGNHDRLGDDVGDQIMPGERVQVTVTPHLYLVRVNSTGPHNRSWIAGHGQLEPDDIDAVDTVMSDAPADHLVVLLLHHHLLPLPEEHAVERLSSFMGLRYTSELPRGRELLQRIRGRCDLVLHGHRHVPCERRPFDGPRPLRVFNAGSSTELGRACIFTHVGRTLVTEPAWLDALAATRRPGEDLWRRDDEPQQLAL
;
A
#
# COMPACT_ATOMS: atom_id res chain seq x y z
N MET A 1 -5.82 10.74 -27.82
CA MET A 1 -4.70 10.23 -27.01
C MET A 1 -5.16 10.22 -25.56
N THR A 2 -5.12 9.08 -24.89
CA THR A 2 -5.49 8.96 -23.46
C THR A 2 -4.45 9.72 -22.63
N ALA A 3 -4.90 10.63 -21.76
CA ALA A 3 -4.00 11.41 -20.92
C ALA A 3 -3.29 10.51 -19.88
N ALA A 4 -2.05 10.84 -19.53
CA ALA A 4 -1.34 10.18 -18.45
C ALA A 4 -2.02 10.48 -17.11
N ARG A 5 -2.12 9.46 -16.26
CA ARG A 5 -2.74 9.49 -14.94
C ARG A 5 -1.73 9.17 -13.85
N ARG A 6 -1.96 9.68 -12.65
CA ARG A 6 -1.06 9.50 -11.51
C ARG A 6 -1.77 8.82 -10.35
N LEU A 7 -1.28 7.64 -9.98
CA LEU A 7 -1.67 6.89 -8.79
C LEU A 7 -0.62 7.12 -7.70
N ALA A 8 -1.03 7.62 -6.54
CA ALA A 8 -0.16 7.74 -5.38
C ALA A 8 -0.32 6.53 -4.45
N HIS A 9 0.79 6.03 -3.93
CA HIS A 9 0.85 4.97 -2.93
C HIS A 9 1.45 5.49 -1.63
N VAL A 10 0.70 5.29 -0.55
CA VAL A 10 1.04 5.65 0.82
C VAL A 10 0.82 4.41 1.68
N SER A 11 1.63 4.19 2.71
CA SER A 11 1.48 3.08 3.65
C SER A 11 2.05 3.41 5.02
N ASP A 12 1.66 2.63 6.02
CA ASP A 12 2.26 2.63 7.37
C ASP A 12 2.32 4.03 7.99
N LEU A 13 1.14 4.67 8.03
CA LEU A 13 0.99 6.03 8.56
C LEU A 13 1.09 6.10 10.08
N HIS A 14 0.61 5.07 10.79
CA HIS A 14 0.63 4.95 12.24
C HIS A 14 0.16 6.21 12.98
N LEU A 15 -0.97 6.79 12.59
CA LEU A 15 -1.55 7.94 13.25
C LEU A 15 -1.81 7.65 14.73
N GLY A 16 -1.47 8.59 15.58
CA GLY A 16 -1.50 8.45 17.04
C GLY A 16 -0.21 7.91 17.65
N ARG A 17 0.84 7.62 16.86
CA ARG A 17 2.17 7.25 17.37
C ARG A 17 2.83 8.44 18.08
N SER A 18 2.81 9.62 17.44
CA SER A 18 3.26 10.88 18.00
C SER A 18 2.60 12.08 17.28
N ALA A 19 2.63 13.25 17.89
CA ALA A 19 2.16 14.47 17.25
C ALA A 19 2.95 14.81 15.96
N GLU A 20 4.25 14.56 15.95
CA GLU A 20 5.09 14.75 14.76
C GLU A 20 4.66 13.81 13.63
N ASN A 21 4.38 12.56 13.95
CA ASN A 21 3.91 11.57 12.96
C ASN A 21 2.56 11.98 12.36
N ASP A 22 1.63 12.46 13.18
CA ASP A 22 0.33 12.95 12.75
C ASP A 22 0.49 14.18 11.82
N GLU A 23 1.40 15.11 12.16
CA GLU A 23 1.71 16.26 11.32
C GLU A 23 2.33 15.85 9.97
N ARG A 24 3.24 14.88 9.95
CA ARG A 24 3.83 14.35 8.70
C ARG A 24 2.74 13.71 7.81
N ALA A 25 1.82 12.94 8.38
CA ALA A 25 0.69 12.38 7.63
C ALA A 25 -0.18 13.48 7.01
N ALA A 26 -0.47 14.56 7.77
CA ALA A 26 -1.23 15.70 7.28
C ALA A 26 -0.46 16.45 6.14
N ARG A 27 0.86 16.58 6.23
CA ARG A 27 1.69 17.17 5.15
C ARG A 27 1.67 16.32 3.89
N ILE A 28 1.76 14.99 4.02
CA ILE A 28 1.64 14.07 2.88
C ILE A 28 0.29 14.26 2.18
N SER A 29 -0.80 14.29 2.94
CA SER A 29 -2.14 14.52 2.38
C SER A 29 -2.22 15.84 1.63
N ARG A 30 -1.74 16.95 2.21
CA ARG A 30 -1.70 18.27 1.54
C ARG A 30 -0.89 18.23 0.25
N ALA A 31 0.32 17.67 0.27
CA ALA A 31 1.17 17.56 -0.91
C ALA A 31 0.49 16.77 -2.04
N LEU A 32 -0.23 15.68 -1.71
CA LEU A 32 -1.00 14.89 -2.67
C LEU A 32 -2.18 15.67 -3.27
N VAL A 33 -2.84 16.50 -2.48
CA VAL A 33 -3.89 17.41 -2.96
C VAL A 33 -3.31 18.47 -3.90
N ASP A 34 -2.22 19.12 -3.51
CA ASP A 34 -1.57 20.20 -4.25
C ASP A 34 -1.01 19.74 -5.59
N THR A 35 -0.42 18.52 -5.63
CA THR A 35 0.09 17.90 -6.85
C THR A 35 -0.99 17.32 -7.76
N ARG A 36 -2.26 17.35 -7.33
CA ARG A 36 -3.42 16.90 -8.10
C ARG A 36 -3.25 15.48 -8.67
N VAL A 37 -2.75 14.53 -7.84
CA VAL A 37 -2.74 13.11 -8.23
C VAL A 37 -4.17 12.65 -8.52
N ASP A 38 -4.36 11.73 -9.46
CA ASP A 38 -5.71 11.30 -9.86
C ASP A 38 -6.36 10.41 -8.79
N HIS A 39 -5.58 9.56 -8.13
CA HIS A 39 -6.05 8.68 -7.05
C HIS A 39 -4.95 8.37 -6.04
N VAL A 40 -5.34 8.12 -4.81
CA VAL A 40 -4.45 7.76 -3.69
C VAL A 40 -4.89 6.42 -3.13
N VAL A 41 -3.93 5.51 -2.92
CA VAL A 41 -4.15 4.26 -2.19
C VAL A 41 -3.33 4.26 -0.92
N VAL A 42 -3.94 3.78 0.18
CA VAL A 42 -3.26 3.59 1.47
C VAL A 42 -3.31 2.12 1.84
N THR A 43 -2.13 1.46 1.89
CA THR A 43 -2.02 0.02 2.06
C THR A 43 -1.81 -0.41 3.51
N GLY A 44 -2.68 0.07 4.41
CA GLY A 44 -2.79 -0.40 5.79
C GLY A 44 -1.93 0.37 6.79
N ASP A 45 -2.08 -0.03 8.05
CA ASP A 45 -1.48 0.60 9.22
C ASP A 45 -1.74 2.11 9.27
N LEU A 46 -3.03 2.45 9.07
CA LEU A 46 -3.52 3.83 9.16
C LEU A 46 -3.33 4.35 10.59
N THR A 47 -3.59 3.47 11.56
CA THR A 47 -3.55 3.75 13.00
C THR A 47 -2.35 3.08 13.67
N HIS A 48 -1.91 3.63 14.80
CA HIS A 48 -0.80 3.04 15.54
C HIS A 48 -1.25 1.90 16.48
N ARG A 49 -2.45 2.00 17.04
CA ARG A 49 -2.98 1.04 18.02
C ARG A 49 -4.42 0.63 17.76
N GLY A 50 -4.92 0.76 16.55
CA GLY A 50 -6.27 0.35 16.16
C GLY A 50 -7.37 1.10 16.90
N ARG A 51 -7.14 2.33 17.36
CA ARG A 51 -8.11 3.08 18.15
C ARG A 51 -8.97 3.97 17.26
N ARG A 52 -10.26 4.08 17.58
CA ARG A 52 -11.21 4.94 16.82
C ARG A 52 -10.72 6.36 16.69
N ARG A 53 -10.22 6.96 17.77
CA ARG A 53 -9.65 8.34 17.74
C ARG A 53 -8.46 8.50 16.79
N GLU A 54 -7.71 7.44 16.54
CA GLU A 54 -6.59 7.44 15.58
C GLU A 54 -7.13 7.37 14.16
N LEU A 55 -8.15 6.56 13.93
CA LEU A 55 -8.88 6.50 12.66
C LEU A 55 -9.59 7.83 12.36
N ASP A 56 -10.17 8.51 13.36
CA ASP A 56 -10.76 9.84 13.20
C ASP A 56 -9.71 10.86 12.75
N ARG A 57 -8.48 10.79 13.29
CA ARG A 57 -7.35 11.64 12.82
C ARG A 57 -7.02 11.40 11.36
N PHE A 58 -6.99 10.12 10.95
CA PHE A 58 -6.80 9.77 9.55
C PHE A 58 -7.89 10.35 8.66
N HIS A 59 -9.15 10.16 9.03
CA HIS A 59 -10.30 10.72 8.30
C HIS A 59 -10.26 12.25 8.21
N HIS A 60 -9.81 12.92 9.25
CA HIS A 60 -9.62 14.37 9.23
C HIS A 60 -8.48 14.80 8.29
N ALA A 61 -7.31 14.17 8.41
CA ALA A 61 -6.12 14.52 7.62
C ALA A 61 -6.33 14.26 6.12
N PHE A 62 -7.04 13.17 5.75
CA PHE A 62 -7.27 12.76 4.38
C PHE A 62 -8.67 13.12 3.84
N ALA A 63 -9.43 13.95 4.59
CA ALA A 63 -10.78 14.36 4.19
C ALA A 63 -10.84 14.94 2.77
N PRO A 64 -9.94 15.85 2.30
CA PRO A 64 -10.03 16.39 0.95
C PRO A 64 -9.94 15.34 -0.16
N LEU A 65 -9.15 14.28 0.05
CA LEU A 65 -9.01 13.18 -0.92
C LEU A 65 -10.21 12.24 -0.86
N ARG A 66 -10.68 11.93 0.35
CA ARG A 66 -11.86 11.07 0.57
C ARG A 66 -13.12 11.72 -0.02
N ASP A 67 -13.38 12.98 0.30
CA ASP A 67 -14.59 13.70 -0.10
C ASP A 67 -14.62 13.97 -1.61
N ALA A 68 -13.45 14.00 -2.25
CA ALA A 68 -13.30 14.03 -3.70
C ALA A 68 -13.43 12.63 -4.38
N GLY A 69 -13.66 11.54 -3.62
CA GLY A 69 -13.70 10.18 -4.15
C GLY A 69 -12.36 9.67 -4.70
N ARG A 70 -11.23 10.26 -4.25
CA ARG A 70 -9.88 10.00 -4.75
C ARG A 70 -9.03 9.19 -3.79
N LEU A 71 -9.64 8.50 -2.82
CA LEU A 71 -8.96 7.73 -1.78
C LEU A 71 -9.50 6.31 -1.71
N THR A 72 -8.60 5.32 -1.74
CA THR A 72 -8.90 3.92 -1.44
C THR A 72 -7.98 3.45 -0.33
N ILE A 73 -8.55 2.78 0.67
CA ILE A 73 -7.84 2.31 1.85
C ILE A 73 -8.08 0.82 2.08
N ILE A 74 -7.12 0.16 2.71
CA ILE A 74 -7.25 -1.20 3.25
C ILE A 74 -6.67 -1.24 4.66
N PRO A 75 -7.06 -2.20 5.51
CA PRO A 75 -6.49 -2.32 6.85
C PRO A 75 -5.12 -2.98 6.87
N GLY A 76 -4.30 -2.61 7.87
CA GLY A 76 -3.09 -3.31 8.25
C GLY A 76 -3.22 -4.00 9.61
N ASN A 77 -2.15 -4.66 10.08
CA ASN A 77 -2.19 -5.39 11.34
C ASN A 77 -2.34 -4.47 12.56
N HIS A 78 -1.79 -3.25 12.54
CA HIS A 78 -1.98 -2.28 13.62
C HIS A 78 -3.43 -1.77 13.73
N ASP A 79 -4.19 -1.78 12.65
CA ASP A 79 -5.59 -1.38 12.63
C ASP A 79 -6.50 -2.42 13.32
N ARG A 80 -5.97 -3.65 13.57
CA ARG A 80 -6.66 -4.74 14.30
C ARG A 80 -6.44 -4.69 15.81
N LEU A 81 -5.55 -3.84 16.30
CA LEU A 81 -5.28 -3.67 17.73
C LEU A 81 -6.41 -2.89 18.42
N GLY A 82 -6.32 -2.74 19.73
CA GLY A 82 -7.15 -1.85 20.53
C GLY A 82 -8.65 -1.99 20.30
N ASP A 83 -9.26 -1.01 19.62
CA ASP A 83 -10.69 -0.99 19.32
C ASP A 83 -11.05 -1.80 18.06
N ASP A 84 -10.04 -2.38 17.37
CA ASP A 84 -10.19 -3.17 16.14
C ASP A 84 -10.94 -2.42 15.04
N VAL A 85 -10.33 -1.34 14.54
CA VAL A 85 -10.94 -0.51 13.50
C VAL A 85 -10.82 -1.08 12.09
N GLY A 86 -10.15 -2.23 11.91
CA GLY A 86 -9.95 -2.86 10.61
C GLY A 86 -11.24 -3.13 9.86
N ASP A 87 -12.30 -3.58 10.57
CA ASP A 87 -13.60 -3.84 9.96
C ASP A 87 -14.36 -2.53 9.62
N GLN A 88 -13.99 -1.39 10.20
CA GLN A 88 -14.52 -0.07 9.80
C GLN A 88 -13.82 0.46 8.54
N ILE A 89 -12.52 0.12 8.36
CA ILE A 89 -11.73 0.49 7.19
C ILE A 89 -12.18 -0.29 5.95
N MET A 90 -12.45 -1.60 6.11
CA MET A 90 -12.89 -2.47 5.03
C MET A 90 -13.98 -3.43 5.54
N PRO A 91 -15.25 -2.97 5.62
CA PRO A 91 -16.36 -3.78 6.08
C PRO A 91 -16.76 -4.84 5.07
N GLY A 92 -17.24 -5.99 5.56
CA GLY A 92 -17.77 -7.06 4.73
C GLY A 92 -16.70 -8.02 4.21
N GLU A 93 -16.72 -8.30 2.91
CA GLU A 93 -15.86 -9.31 2.29
C GLU A 93 -14.38 -8.96 2.35
N ARG A 94 -13.54 -9.98 2.45
CA ARG A 94 -12.07 -9.84 2.52
C ARG A 94 -11.47 -9.43 1.18
N VAL A 95 -12.15 -9.72 0.07
CA VAL A 95 -11.76 -9.29 -1.28
C VAL A 95 -12.85 -8.39 -1.82
N GLN A 96 -12.47 -7.17 -2.19
CA GLN A 96 -13.40 -6.17 -2.72
C GLN A 96 -12.77 -5.45 -3.91
N VAL A 97 -13.61 -4.89 -4.78
CA VAL A 97 -13.16 -4.12 -5.95
C VAL A 97 -13.59 -2.66 -5.84
N THR A 98 -12.70 -1.76 -6.17
CA THR A 98 -13.02 -0.34 -6.40
C THR A 98 -12.66 -0.02 -7.85
N VAL A 99 -13.65 0.41 -8.63
CA VAL A 99 -13.45 0.83 -10.01
C VAL A 99 -13.52 2.33 -10.11
N THR A 100 -12.52 2.93 -10.74
CA THR A 100 -12.49 4.35 -11.12
C THR A 100 -12.40 4.45 -12.64
N PRO A 101 -12.49 5.61 -13.27
CA PRO A 101 -12.41 5.73 -14.72
C PRO A 101 -11.13 5.15 -15.37
N HIS A 102 -10.08 4.85 -14.59
CA HIS A 102 -8.79 4.41 -15.13
C HIS A 102 -8.11 3.32 -14.30
N LEU A 103 -8.66 2.98 -13.13
CA LEU A 103 -8.08 2.01 -12.20
C LEU A 103 -9.09 0.93 -11.88
N TYR A 104 -8.61 -0.30 -11.83
CA TYR A 104 -9.30 -1.45 -11.27
C TYR A 104 -8.53 -1.92 -10.05
N LEU A 105 -9.00 -1.53 -8.87
CA LEU A 105 -8.32 -1.76 -7.60
C LEU A 105 -8.93 -2.96 -6.89
N VAL A 106 -8.19 -4.06 -6.83
CA VAL A 106 -8.57 -5.25 -6.07
C VAL A 106 -7.99 -5.09 -4.66
N ARG A 107 -8.86 -4.92 -3.68
CA ARG A 107 -8.51 -4.74 -2.26
C ARG A 107 -8.60 -6.06 -1.54
N VAL A 108 -7.52 -6.46 -0.86
CA VAL A 108 -7.46 -7.69 -0.06
C VAL A 108 -7.17 -7.35 1.38
N ASN A 109 -8.09 -7.71 2.27
CA ASN A 109 -7.85 -7.67 3.71
C ASN A 109 -6.96 -8.87 4.09
N SER A 110 -5.65 -8.65 4.14
CA SER A 110 -4.66 -9.66 4.52
C SER A 110 -4.44 -9.77 6.04
N THR A 111 -5.28 -9.11 6.85
CA THR A 111 -5.23 -9.25 8.33
C THR A 111 -6.05 -10.46 8.79
N GLY A 112 -5.80 -10.89 10.03
CA GLY A 112 -6.55 -11.97 10.65
C GLY A 112 -6.86 -11.69 12.13
N PRO A 113 -7.65 -12.56 12.81
CA PRO A 113 -7.99 -12.40 14.23
C PRO A 113 -6.77 -12.36 15.16
N HIS A 114 -5.66 -12.99 14.77
CA HIS A 114 -4.40 -13.01 15.52
C HIS A 114 -3.75 -11.61 15.59
N ASN A 115 -4.02 -10.72 14.65
CA ASN A 115 -3.47 -9.35 14.64
C ASN A 115 -4.05 -8.45 15.75
N ARG A 116 -5.01 -8.93 16.54
CA ARG A 116 -5.42 -8.28 17.80
C ARG A 116 -4.34 -8.33 18.88
N SER A 117 -3.24 -9.03 18.62
CA SER A 117 -2.06 -9.14 19.49
C SER A 117 -0.83 -8.49 18.85
N TRP A 118 -0.09 -7.71 19.63
CA TRP A 118 1.15 -7.03 19.20
C TRP A 118 2.26 -7.98 18.73
N ILE A 119 2.24 -9.23 19.19
CA ILE A 119 3.26 -10.23 18.83
C ILE A 119 2.92 -11.00 17.55
N ALA A 120 1.77 -10.76 16.96
CA ALA A 120 1.29 -11.50 15.79
C ALA A 120 1.03 -10.55 14.61
N GLY A 121 2.11 -9.96 14.08
CA GLY A 121 2.05 -9.02 12.96
C GLY A 121 1.94 -9.68 11.58
N HIS A 122 2.04 -11.02 11.46
CA HIS A 122 1.97 -11.71 10.18
C HIS A 122 0.58 -11.65 9.54
N GLY A 123 0.53 -11.76 8.21
CA GLY A 123 -0.72 -11.75 7.47
C GLY A 123 -1.39 -13.12 7.38
N GLN A 124 -2.61 -13.12 6.87
CA GLN A 124 -3.42 -14.31 6.60
C GLN A 124 -4.05 -14.22 5.22
N LEU A 125 -3.97 -15.31 4.46
CA LEU A 125 -4.62 -15.49 3.18
C LEU A 125 -5.15 -16.92 3.08
N GLU A 126 -6.45 -17.05 2.92
CA GLU A 126 -7.11 -18.34 2.77
C GLU A 126 -7.24 -18.74 1.28
N PRO A 127 -7.45 -20.03 0.96
CA PRO A 127 -7.70 -20.45 -0.42
C PRO A 127 -8.86 -19.71 -1.07
N ASP A 128 -9.95 -19.50 -0.34
CA ASP A 128 -11.14 -18.79 -0.80
C ASP A 128 -10.84 -17.32 -1.15
N ASP A 129 -9.91 -16.68 -0.41
CA ASP A 129 -9.44 -15.32 -0.74
C ASP A 129 -8.74 -15.31 -2.11
N ILE A 130 -7.91 -16.33 -2.40
CA ILE A 130 -7.20 -16.45 -3.69
C ILE A 130 -8.19 -16.68 -4.83
N ASP A 131 -9.16 -17.55 -4.64
CA ASP A 131 -10.19 -17.85 -5.64
C ASP A 131 -11.10 -16.61 -5.89
N ALA A 132 -11.39 -15.84 -4.84
CA ALA A 132 -12.11 -14.58 -4.97
C ALA A 132 -11.28 -13.54 -5.76
N VAL A 133 -9.97 -13.39 -5.47
CA VAL A 133 -9.09 -12.52 -6.25
C VAL A 133 -9.03 -12.97 -7.71
N ASP A 134 -8.91 -14.27 -7.97
CA ASP A 134 -8.89 -14.85 -9.31
C ASP A 134 -10.14 -14.50 -10.10
N THR A 135 -11.29 -14.63 -9.44
CA THR A 135 -12.60 -14.33 -10.00
C THR A 135 -12.72 -12.85 -10.38
N VAL A 136 -12.50 -11.94 -9.42
CA VAL A 136 -12.67 -10.51 -9.69
C VAL A 136 -11.65 -9.95 -10.69
N MET A 137 -10.44 -10.53 -10.78
CA MET A 137 -9.46 -10.12 -11.78
C MET A 137 -9.85 -10.51 -13.20
N SER A 138 -10.73 -11.51 -13.38
CA SER A 138 -11.25 -11.88 -14.69
C SER A 138 -12.22 -10.84 -15.26
N ASP A 139 -12.84 -10.04 -14.39
CA ASP A 139 -13.78 -8.97 -14.75
C ASP A 139 -13.07 -7.62 -15.03
N ALA A 140 -11.74 -7.55 -14.91
CA ALA A 140 -11.00 -6.31 -15.05
C ALA A 140 -11.08 -5.76 -16.49
N PRO A 141 -11.51 -4.49 -16.68
CA PRO A 141 -11.58 -3.87 -18.00
C PRO A 141 -10.21 -3.80 -18.67
N ALA A 142 -10.17 -3.98 -19.98
CA ALA A 142 -8.92 -4.06 -20.75
C ALA A 142 -8.11 -2.76 -20.76
N ASP A 143 -8.75 -1.63 -20.51
CA ASP A 143 -8.16 -0.28 -20.55
C ASP A 143 -7.82 0.32 -19.17
N HIS A 144 -8.11 -0.41 -18.07
CA HIS A 144 -7.82 0.02 -16.71
C HIS A 144 -6.48 -0.54 -16.22
N LEU A 145 -5.71 0.24 -15.48
CA LEU A 145 -4.58 -0.28 -14.70
C LEU A 145 -5.13 -1.18 -13.59
N VAL A 146 -4.73 -2.44 -13.59
CA VAL A 146 -5.17 -3.44 -12.59
C VAL A 146 -4.18 -3.49 -11.45
N VAL A 147 -4.63 -3.10 -10.27
CA VAL A 147 -3.78 -3.00 -9.07
C VAL A 147 -4.33 -3.87 -7.96
N LEU A 148 -3.50 -4.74 -7.42
CA LEU A 148 -3.80 -5.49 -6.19
C LEU A 148 -3.27 -4.72 -4.99
N LEU A 149 -4.12 -4.49 -4.00
CA LEU A 149 -3.80 -3.82 -2.74
C LEU A 149 -3.90 -4.81 -1.60
N LEU A 150 -2.84 -4.95 -0.81
CA LEU A 150 -2.81 -5.72 0.43
C LEU A 150 -1.77 -5.09 1.36
N HIS A 151 -1.84 -5.40 2.67
CA HIS A 151 -0.87 -4.82 3.62
C HIS A 151 0.40 -5.65 3.73
N HIS A 152 0.29 -6.96 3.93
CA HIS A 152 1.43 -7.84 4.19
C HIS A 152 2.18 -8.20 2.90
N HIS A 153 3.50 -8.35 2.99
CA HIS A 153 4.36 -8.65 1.84
C HIS A 153 4.20 -10.09 1.34
N LEU A 154 4.22 -10.26 0.01
CA LEU A 154 4.01 -11.54 -0.67
C LEU A 154 5.30 -12.34 -0.92
N LEU A 155 6.43 -11.67 -0.90
CA LEU A 155 7.75 -12.23 -1.18
C LEU A 155 8.69 -11.96 -0.03
N PRO A 156 9.69 -12.82 0.22
CA PRO A 156 10.71 -12.56 1.22
C PRO A 156 11.35 -11.19 1.00
N LEU A 157 11.46 -10.42 2.07
CA LEU A 157 12.20 -9.16 2.08
C LEU A 157 13.43 -9.31 2.98
N PRO A 158 14.52 -8.55 2.73
CA PRO A 158 15.69 -8.57 3.60
C PRO A 158 15.31 -8.22 5.04
N GLU A 159 15.94 -8.89 5.99
CA GLU A 159 15.78 -8.57 7.41
C GLU A 159 16.53 -7.27 7.72
N GLU A 160 15.82 -6.27 8.22
CA GLU A 160 16.33 -4.90 8.38
C GLU A 160 16.96 -4.66 9.76
N HIS A 161 16.49 -5.38 10.77
CA HIS A 161 16.93 -5.17 12.15
C HIS A 161 17.46 -6.44 12.83
N ALA A 162 18.42 -6.28 13.75
CA ALA A 162 18.96 -7.40 14.54
C ALA A 162 17.85 -8.13 15.34
N VAL A 163 16.79 -7.39 15.75
CA VAL A 163 15.63 -7.95 16.43
C VAL A 163 14.82 -8.86 15.51
N GLU A 164 14.67 -8.52 14.24
CA GLU A 164 13.99 -9.36 13.25
C GLU A 164 14.78 -10.63 12.96
N ARG A 165 16.11 -10.52 12.81
CA ARG A 165 17.00 -11.69 12.67
C ARG A 165 16.90 -12.62 13.88
N LEU A 166 16.84 -12.06 15.09
CA LEU A 166 16.68 -12.84 16.30
C LEU A 166 15.27 -13.48 16.36
N SER A 167 14.23 -12.76 15.98
CA SER A 167 12.85 -13.28 15.90
C SER A 167 12.72 -14.41 14.90
N SER A 168 13.29 -14.25 13.70
CA SER A 168 13.36 -15.31 12.68
C SER A 168 14.13 -16.52 13.16
N PHE A 169 15.26 -16.31 13.83
CA PHE A 169 16.05 -17.40 14.42
C PHE A 169 15.29 -18.15 15.53
N MET A 170 14.46 -17.47 16.31
CA MET A 170 13.58 -18.06 17.32
C MET A 170 12.29 -18.66 16.74
N GLY A 171 12.10 -18.65 15.42
CA GLY A 171 10.91 -19.17 14.75
C GLY A 171 9.64 -18.35 14.97
N LEU A 172 9.77 -17.09 15.40
CA LEU A 172 8.65 -16.18 15.55
C LEU A 172 8.25 -15.62 14.18
N ARG A 173 7.00 -15.82 13.77
CA ARG A 173 6.47 -15.40 12.47
C ARG A 173 6.10 -13.91 12.41
N TYR A 174 6.68 -13.06 13.22
CA TYR A 174 6.29 -11.66 13.34
C TYR A 174 6.41 -10.89 12.01
N THR A 175 7.47 -11.17 11.24
CA THR A 175 7.79 -10.52 9.98
C THR A 175 7.82 -11.48 8.79
N SER A 176 7.21 -12.66 8.92
CA SER A 176 7.19 -13.63 7.83
C SER A 176 6.33 -13.15 6.66
N GLU A 177 6.72 -13.57 5.47
CA GLU A 177 5.93 -13.40 4.25
C GLU A 177 4.50 -13.95 4.42
N LEU A 178 3.58 -13.37 3.69
CA LEU A 178 2.19 -13.79 3.69
C LEU A 178 2.08 -15.27 3.25
N PRO A 179 1.53 -16.15 4.08
CA PRO A 179 1.26 -17.53 3.69
C PRO A 179 0.48 -17.55 2.36
N ARG A 180 0.86 -18.44 1.45
CA ARG A 180 0.31 -18.53 0.08
C ARG A 180 0.56 -17.30 -0.81
N GLY A 181 1.42 -16.35 -0.42
CA GLY A 181 1.73 -15.18 -1.25
C GLY A 181 2.25 -15.53 -2.64
N ARG A 182 3.09 -16.60 -2.74
CA ARG A 182 3.58 -17.10 -4.04
C ARG A 182 2.46 -17.72 -4.88
N GLU A 183 1.51 -18.43 -4.27
CA GLU A 183 0.34 -18.98 -4.95
C GLU A 183 -0.52 -17.85 -5.54
N LEU A 184 -0.80 -16.80 -4.73
CA LEU A 184 -1.51 -15.61 -5.19
C LEU A 184 -0.79 -14.96 -6.39
N LEU A 185 0.53 -14.74 -6.31
CA LEU A 185 1.31 -14.15 -7.40
C LEU A 185 1.21 -14.97 -8.69
N GLN A 186 1.24 -16.31 -8.61
CA GLN A 186 1.07 -17.17 -9.79
C GLN A 186 -0.33 -17.02 -10.40
N ARG A 187 -1.38 -16.94 -9.57
CA ARG A 187 -2.76 -16.78 -10.03
C ARG A 187 -3.01 -15.46 -10.75
N ILE A 188 -2.41 -14.35 -10.29
CA ILE A 188 -2.61 -13.03 -10.88
C ILE A 188 -1.66 -12.71 -12.04
N ARG A 189 -0.69 -13.60 -12.32
CA ARG A 189 0.29 -13.44 -13.39
C ARG A 189 -0.38 -13.14 -14.74
N GLY A 190 0.06 -12.09 -15.43
CA GLY A 190 -0.45 -11.65 -16.72
C GLY A 190 -1.81 -10.95 -16.68
N ARG A 191 -2.48 -10.87 -15.50
CA ARG A 191 -3.75 -10.18 -15.30
C ARG A 191 -3.65 -8.91 -14.44
N CYS A 192 -2.76 -8.92 -13.46
CA CYS A 192 -2.41 -7.78 -12.62
C CYS A 192 -1.22 -7.03 -13.20
N ASP A 193 -1.20 -5.71 -13.09
CA ASP A 193 -0.10 -4.84 -13.55
C ASP A 193 0.80 -4.43 -12.39
N LEU A 194 0.21 -4.21 -11.20
CA LEU A 194 0.89 -3.65 -10.04
C LEU A 194 0.33 -4.26 -8.75
N VAL A 195 1.20 -4.70 -7.85
CA VAL A 195 0.86 -5.06 -6.48
C VAL A 195 1.46 -4.01 -5.56
N LEU A 196 0.63 -3.41 -4.71
CA LEU A 196 1.04 -2.41 -3.74
C LEU A 196 0.80 -2.92 -2.33
N HIS A 197 1.83 -2.86 -1.49
CA HIS A 197 1.77 -3.30 -0.10
C HIS A 197 2.61 -2.41 0.82
N GLY A 198 2.50 -2.62 2.13
CA GLY A 198 3.26 -1.96 3.18
C GLY A 198 3.91 -2.97 4.13
N HIS A 199 3.66 -2.79 5.42
CA HIS A 199 4.09 -3.63 6.53
C HIS A 199 5.60 -3.59 6.84
N ARG A 200 6.44 -3.61 5.83
CA ARG A 200 7.88 -3.43 5.97
C ARG A 200 8.20 -1.97 5.70
N HIS A 201 8.85 -1.29 6.64
CA HIS A 201 9.03 0.16 6.61
C HIS A 201 10.11 0.63 5.62
N VAL A 202 10.77 -0.28 4.88
CA VAL A 202 11.75 0.05 3.85
C VAL A 202 11.17 -0.15 2.46
N PRO A 203 11.20 0.88 1.62
CA PRO A 203 10.71 0.78 0.24
C PRO A 203 11.49 -0.27 -0.55
N CYS A 204 10.78 -1.08 -1.30
CA CYS A 204 11.41 -2.00 -2.24
C CYS A 204 10.49 -2.32 -3.42
N GLU A 205 11.10 -2.67 -4.54
CA GLU A 205 10.42 -3.19 -5.72
C GLU A 205 10.91 -4.60 -6.04
N ARG A 206 9.98 -5.44 -6.50
CA ARG A 206 10.24 -6.78 -7.04
C ARG A 206 9.52 -6.94 -8.36
N ARG A 207 10.15 -7.64 -9.30
CA ARG A 207 9.57 -8.04 -10.58
C ARG A 207 9.64 -9.57 -10.66
N PRO A 208 8.65 -10.28 -10.08
CA PRO A 208 8.72 -11.74 -9.92
C PRO A 208 8.59 -12.51 -11.23
N PHE A 209 8.12 -11.88 -12.30
CA PHE A 209 7.90 -12.53 -13.58
C PHE A 209 8.41 -11.67 -14.73
N ASP A 210 9.12 -12.33 -15.67
CA ASP A 210 9.44 -11.75 -16.96
C ASP A 210 8.27 -11.95 -17.95
N GLY A 211 8.26 -11.19 -19.03
CA GLY A 211 7.30 -11.35 -20.11
C GLY A 211 6.74 -10.03 -20.63
N PRO A 212 5.80 -10.09 -21.58
CA PRO A 212 5.25 -8.89 -22.22
C PRO A 212 4.41 -8.01 -21.29
N ARG A 213 4.03 -8.53 -20.14
CA ARG A 213 3.29 -7.84 -19.10
C ARG A 213 3.92 -8.12 -17.73
N PRO A 214 5.03 -7.44 -17.42
CA PRO A 214 5.73 -7.64 -16.16
C PRO A 214 4.88 -7.17 -14.99
N LEU A 215 4.71 -8.03 -13.99
CA LEU A 215 4.10 -7.67 -12.72
C LEU A 215 5.12 -6.93 -11.87
N ARG A 216 4.76 -5.77 -11.36
CA ARG A 216 5.57 -5.03 -10.38
C ARG A 216 4.96 -5.18 -8.99
N VAL A 217 5.77 -5.58 -8.02
CA VAL A 217 5.38 -5.69 -6.59
C VAL A 217 6.17 -4.62 -5.84
N PHE A 218 5.45 -3.69 -5.21
CA PHE A 218 6.05 -2.49 -4.62
C PHE A 218 5.63 -2.30 -3.16
N ASN A 219 6.62 -2.10 -2.28
CA ASN A 219 6.45 -1.69 -0.90
C ASN A 219 6.75 -0.20 -0.77
N ALA A 220 5.81 0.59 -0.23
CA ALA A 220 6.02 2.02 -0.03
C ALA A 220 6.96 2.35 1.15
N GLY A 221 7.20 1.40 2.04
CA GLY A 221 7.77 1.70 3.35
C GLY A 221 6.81 2.51 4.22
N SER A 222 7.28 2.99 5.38
CA SER A 222 6.48 3.91 6.19
C SER A 222 6.53 5.33 5.61
N SER A 223 5.41 5.75 5.02
CA SER A 223 5.31 7.07 4.38
C SER A 223 5.56 8.21 5.35
N THR A 224 5.14 8.09 6.60
CA THR A 224 5.37 9.12 7.64
C THR A 224 6.82 9.14 8.11
N GLU A 225 7.49 8.00 8.25
CA GLU A 225 8.92 7.96 8.61
C GLU A 225 9.78 8.56 7.50
N LEU A 226 9.46 8.23 6.24
CA LEU A 226 10.15 8.75 5.06
C LEU A 226 9.76 10.20 4.71
N GLY A 227 8.56 10.64 5.12
CA GLY A 227 7.99 11.93 4.71
C GLY A 227 7.59 11.99 3.23
N ARG A 228 7.26 10.85 2.61
CA ARG A 228 7.11 10.70 1.16
C ARG A 228 5.88 9.87 0.77
N ALA A 229 5.41 10.10 -0.46
CA ALA A 229 4.47 9.23 -1.18
C ALA A 229 5.10 8.75 -2.48
N CYS A 230 4.85 7.51 -2.88
CA CYS A 230 5.31 6.99 -4.17
C CYS A 230 4.25 7.26 -5.25
N ILE A 231 4.67 7.72 -6.42
CA ILE A 231 3.77 8.09 -7.53
C ILE A 231 4.06 7.20 -8.73
N PHE A 232 3.03 6.56 -9.24
CA PHE A 232 3.04 5.79 -10.48
C PHE A 232 2.30 6.57 -11.57
N THR A 233 2.95 6.78 -12.70
CA THR A 233 2.33 7.42 -13.88
C THR A 233 1.98 6.35 -14.91
N HIS A 234 0.72 6.33 -15.36
CA HIS A 234 0.23 5.33 -16.31
C HIS A 234 -0.65 5.90 -17.40
N VAL A 235 -0.73 5.19 -18.52
CA VAL A 235 -1.69 5.39 -19.61
C VAL A 235 -2.36 4.06 -19.89
N GLY A 236 -3.68 4.00 -19.66
CA GLY A 236 -4.38 2.71 -19.62
C GLY A 236 -3.69 1.76 -18.65
N ARG A 237 -3.34 0.56 -19.10
CA ARG A 237 -2.67 -0.47 -18.29
C ARG A 237 -1.15 -0.33 -18.20
N THR A 238 -0.55 0.64 -18.88
CA THR A 238 0.92 0.73 -18.99
C THR A 238 1.46 1.80 -18.06
N LEU A 239 2.39 1.41 -17.18
CA LEU A 239 3.22 2.36 -16.45
C LEU A 239 4.20 2.99 -17.43
N VAL A 240 4.18 4.33 -17.54
CA VAL A 240 4.93 5.06 -18.56
C VAL A 240 6.24 5.67 -18.06
N THR A 241 6.45 5.66 -16.75
CA THR A 241 7.69 6.09 -16.09
C THR A 241 8.04 5.14 -14.96
N GLU A 242 9.29 5.15 -14.51
CA GLU A 242 9.63 4.59 -13.22
C GLU A 242 8.90 5.34 -12.09
N PRO A 243 8.63 4.69 -10.93
CA PRO A 243 8.01 5.35 -9.80
C PRO A 243 8.80 6.56 -9.34
N ALA A 244 8.09 7.63 -8.99
CA ALA A 244 8.70 8.86 -8.49
C ALA A 244 8.28 9.10 -7.04
N TRP A 245 9.16 9.70 -6.24
CA TRP A 245 8.86 10.06 -4.87
C TRP A 245 8.39 11.52 -4.78
N LEU A 246 7.22 11.72 -4.19
CA LEU A 246 6.73 13.02 -3.77
C LEU A 246 7.20 13.27 -2.32
N ASP A 247 8.17 14.15 -2.16
CA ASP A 247 8.70 14.57 -0.85
C ASP A 247 7.77 15.61 -0.23
N ALA A 248 6.99 15.20 0.76
CA ALA A 248 6.04 16.08 1.44
C ALA A 248 6.70 17.00 2.49
N LEU A 249 7.94 16.71 2.90
CA LEU A 249 8.66 17.53 3.87
C LEU A 249 9.46 18.64 3.17
N ALA A 250 9.87 18.43 1.91
CA ALA A 250 10.50 19.46 1.08
C ALA A 250 9.50 20.50 0.54
N ALA A 251 8.20 20.19 0.54
CA ALA A 251 7.12 21.04 0.03
C ALA A 251 6.86 22.32 0.85
N THR A 252 7.68 22.65 1.85
CA THR A 252 7.73 23.99 2.46
C THR A 252 8.48 25.01 1.60
N ARG A 253 9.02 24.58 0.44
CA ARG A 253 9.65 25.44 -0.57
C ARG A 253 8.60 25.90 -1.59
N ARG A 254 8.77 27.11 -2.07
CA ARG A 254 7.85 27.95 -2.87
C ARG A 254 7.14 27.23 -4.02
N PRO A 255 5.92 27.65 -4.42
CA PRO A 255 5.26 27.14 -5.63
C PRO A 255 6.14 27.34 -6.86
N GLY A 256 6.51 26.24 -7.53
CA GLY A 256 7.31 26.26 -8.77
C GLY A 256 8.61 25.45 -8.76
N GLU A 257 9.06 24.96 -7.61
CA GLU A 257 10.21 24.05 -7.56
C GLU A 257 9.75 22.59 -7.75
N ASP A 258 10.49 21.86 -8.56
CA ASP A 258 10.25 20.46 -8.93
C ASP A 258 10.17 19.58 -7.67
N LEU A 259 8.96 19.13 -7.31
CA LEU A 259 8.71 18.30 -6.13
C LEU A 259 9.14 16.82 -6.34
N TRP A 260 9.67 16.51 -7.54
CA TRP A 260 10.04 15.17 -7.93
C TRP A 260 11.54 14.94 -7.77
N ARG A 261 11.96 14.10 -6.83
CA ARG A 261 13.33 13.58 -6.77
C ARG A 261 13.36 12.14 -7.29
N ARG A 262 14.32 11.86 -8.17
CA ARG A 262 14.60 10.51 -8.70
C ARG A 262 15.63 9.72 -7.87
N ASP A 263 16.17 10.31 -6.81
CA ASP A 263 17.47 9.90 -6.26
C ASP A 263 17.46 8.62 -5.41
N ASP A 264 16.29 8.05 -5.11
CA ASP A 264 16.18 6.79 -4.37
C ASP A 264 15.40 5.77 -5.20
N GLU A 265 16.06 5.12 -6.15
CA GLU A 265 15.49 3.95 -6.81
C GLU A 265 15.18 2.87 -5.76
N PRO A 266 13.99 2.27 -5.79
CA PRO A 266 13.70 1.11 -4.97
C PRO A 266 14.75 0.03 -5.26
N GLN A 267 15.40 -0.51 -4.24
CA GLN A 267 16.39 -1.56 -4.42
C GLN A 267 15.76 -2.73 -5.19
N GLN A 268 16.24 -2.96 -6.42
CA GLN A 268 15.94 -4.19 -7.15
C GLN A 268 16.75 -5.29 -6.50
N LEU A 269 16.08 -6.13 -5.75
CA LEU A 269 16.71 -7.32 -5.21
C LEU A 269 16.55 -8.44 -6.24
N ALA A 270 17.65 -9.02 -6.70
CA ALA A 270 17.62 -10.22 -7.54
C ALA A 270 16.83 -11.35 -6.82
N LEU A 271 16.03 -12.09 -7.58
CA LEU A 271 15.28 -13.26 -7.10
C LEU A 271 16.24 -14.38 -6.68
#